data_501dcacfd53f0832993a8375f26201c0
#
_entry.id   501dcacfd53f0832993a8375f26201c0
#
_cell.length_a   1.000
_cell.length_b   1.000
_cell.length_c   1.000
_cell.angle_alpha   90.00
_cell.angle_beta   90.00
_cell.angle_gamma   90.00
#
_symmetry.space_group_name_H-M   'P 1'
#
loop_
_entity.id
_entity.type
_entity.pdbx_description
1 polymer ?
#
loop_
_entity_poly.entity_id
_entity_poly.type
_entity_poly.pdbx_seq_one_letter_code
_entity_poly.pdbx_strand_id
1 'polypeptide(L)'
;EAGVESIRLGTKEMSFHPKRFDEAFLAMMDNFHEAYPDIGFRLMIHFNHPDEFLLKDENGEYRQNPNGSLMWHPDTKKAIEGVTSRGWINVENQAPMIKGINDDAEALRVMQRALYRAGVNNHYFFCGRDIVAYRHFNVPIETVWNLLNESQKGLSGVEAHARLSITHYK
;
A
#
# COMPACT_ATOMS: atom_id res chain seq x y z
N GLU A 1 31.93 -1.88 11.39
CA GLU A 1 30.57 -1.31 11.27
C GLU A 1 30.11 -1.42 9.84
N ALA A 2 28.89 -1.91 9.57
CA ALA A 2 28.42 -2.21 8.22
C ALA A 2 28.00 -0.98 7.40
N GLY A 3 27.99 0.22 7.99
CA GLY A 3 27.61 1.48 7.30
C GLY A 3 26.16 1.48 6.78
N VAL A 4 25.23 0.84 7.47
CA VAL A 4 23.80 0.81 7.08
C VAL A 4 23.19 2.18 7.36
N GLU A 5 22.70 2.85 6.31
CA GLU A 5 22.06 4.17 6.38
C GLU A 5 20.53 4.06 6.36
N SER A 6 19.99 2.99 5.79
CA SER A 6 18.54 2.78 5.76
C SER A 6 18.16 1.30 5.75
N ILE A 7 17.00 1.01 6.33
CA ILE A 7 16.37 -0.31 6.33
C ILE A 7 15.03 -0.21 5.58
N ARG A 8 14.79 -1.17 4.70
CA ARG A 8 13.51 -1.33 4.00
C ARG A 8 12.92 -2.69 4.34
N LEU A 9 11.80 -2.68 5.05
CA LEU A 9 11.04 -3.87 5.38
C LEU A 9 9.83 -4.00 4.44
N GLY A 10 9.80 -5.03 3.61
CA GLY A 10 8.65 -5.35 2.76
C GLY A 10 7.76 -6.40 3.42
N THR A 11 6.45 -6.14 3.50
CA THR A 11 5.52 -7.06 4.16
C THR A 11 4.12 -6.99 3.58
N LYS A 12 3.44 -8.15 3.50
CA LYS A 12 2.00 -8.24 3.24
C LYS A 12 1.19 -8.57 4.53
N GLU A 13 1.86 -8.70 5.66
CA GLU A 13 1.21 -9.03 6.94
C GLU A 13 0.11 -8.02 7.33
N MET A 14 0.27 -6.74 6.97
CA MET A 14 -0.73 -5.72 7.28
C MET A 14 -2.09 -5.98 6.60
N SER A 15 -2.08 -6.67 5.45
CA SER A 15 -3.29 -7.13 4.76
C SER A 15 -3.83 -8.44 5.35
N PHE A 16 -2.96 -9.42 5.65
CA PHE A 16 -3.37 -10.75 6.07
C PHE A 16 -3.56 -10.89 7.57
N HIS A 17 -2.72 -10.23 8.35
CA HIS A 17 -2.69 -10.37 9.80
C HIS A 17 -2.34 -9.04 10.50
N PRO A 18 -3.18 -8.00 10.36
CA PRO A 18 -2.89 -6.66 10.88
C PRO A 18 -2.63 -6.65 12.40
N LYS A 19 -3.18 -7.59 13.16
CA LYS A 19 -2.95 -7.73 14.60
C LYS A 19 -1.49 -7.98 14.99
N ARG A 20 -0.62 -8.33 14.05
CA ARG A 20 0.83 -8.41 14.30
C ARG A 20 1.50 -7.07 14.54
N PHE A 21 0.86 -5.98 14.10
CA PHE A 21 1.31 -4.62 14.38
C PHE A 21 0.76 -4.13 15.71
N ASP A 22 0.96 -4.95 16.75
CA ASP A 22 0.52 -4.69 18.12
C ASP A 22 1.51 -3.78 18.88
N GLU A 23 1.18 -3.50 20.14
CA GLU A 23 1.99 -2.65 21.00
C GLU A 23 3.41 -3.21 21.21
N ALA A 24 3.57 -4.53 21.25
CA ALA A 24 4.89 -5.15 21.42
C ALA A 24 5.75 -4.95 20.16
N PHE A 25 5.17 -5.14 18.97
CA PHE A 25 5.86 -4.85 17.71
C PHE A 25 6.23 -3.37 17.60
N LEU A 26 5.30 -2.48 17.91
CA LEU A 26 5.51 -1.03 17.84
C LEU A 26 6.57 -0.56 18.84
N ALA A 27 6.56 -1.10 20.06
CA ALA A 27 7.61 -0.80 21.05
C ALA A 27 8.99 -1.31 20.63
N MET A 28 9.06 -2.49 20.00
CA MET A 28 10.31 -2.99 19.42
C MET A 28 10.86 -2.03 18.35
N MET A 29 9.98 -1.49 17.51
CA MET A 29 10.37 -0.52 16.48
C MET A 29 10.84 0.81 17.11
N ASP A 30 10.17 1.29 18.14
CA ASP A 30 10.56 2.51 18.86
C ASP A 30 11.94 2.35 19.52
N ASN A 31 12.18 1.21 20.20
CA ASN A 31 13.48 0.89 20.79
C ASN A 31 14.60 0.81 19.73
N PHE A 32 14.28 0.28 18.54
CA PHE A 32 15.23 0.29 17.42
C PHE A 32 15.58 1.71 17.01
N HIS A 33 14.61 2.59 16.87
CA HIS A 33 14.84 3.97 16.48
C HIS A 33 15.60 4.77 17.55
N GLU A 34 15.32 4.54 18.82
CA GLU A 34 16.09 5.13 19.94
C GLU A 34 17.57 4.72 19.91
N ALA A 35 17.83 3.44 19.61
CA ALA A 35 19.20 2.93 19.53
C ALA A 35 19.95 3.39 18.27
N TYR A 36 19.22 3.67 17.17
CA TYR A 36 19.79 4.00 15.87
C TYR A 36 18.99 5.13 15.18
N PRO A 37 19.01 6.36 15.73
CA PRO A 37 18.17 7.46 15.26
C PRO A 37 18.50 7.94 13.85
N ASP A 38 19.75 7.72 13.39
CA ASP A 38 20.22 8.13 12.07
C ASP A 38 19.89 7.13 10.95
N ILE A 39 19.38 5.95 11.30
CA ILE A 39 18.99 4.95 10.30
C ILE A 39 17.57 5.23 9.79
N GLY A 40 17.45 5.59 8.53
CA GLY A 40 16.16 5.75 7.86
C GLY A 40 15.39 4.43 7.79
N PHE A 41 14.09 4.44 8.13
CA PHE A 41 13.25 3.24 8.08
C PHE A 41 12.09 3.39 7.11
N ARG A 42 11.95 2.42 6.19
CA ARG A 42 10.87 2.35 5.22
C ARG A 42 10.08 1.05 5.40
N LEU A 43 8.79 1.18 5.66
CA LEU A 43 7.87 0.05 5.71
C LEU A 43 7.11 -0.02 4.37
N MET A 44 7.44 -1.02 3.56
CA MET A 44 6.78 -1.28 2.28
C MET A 44 5.64 -2.26 2.50
N ILE A 45 4.43 -1.75 2.60
CA ILE A 45 3.23 -2.57 2.70
C ILE A 45 2.71 -2.97 1.31
N HIS A 46 1.88 -4.02 1.28
CA HIS A 46 1.34 -4.57 0.03
C HIS A 46 -0.18 -4.70 0.14
N PHE A 47 -0.91 -3.63 -0.05
CA PHE A 47 -2.33 -3.69 -0.37
C PHE A 47 -2.50 -3.73 -1.88
N ASN A 48 -3.19 -4.73 -2.38
CA ASN A 48 -3.44 -4.91 -3.80
C ASN A 48 -4.81 -4.38 -4.22
N HIS A 49 -5.78 -4.42 -3.31
CA HIS A 49 -7.16 -4.02 -3.58
C HIS A 49 -7.76 -3.30 -2.36
N PRO A 50 -8.67 -2.33 -2.54
CA PRO A 50 -9.33 -1.65 -1.43
C PRO A 50 -10.08 -2.60 -0.48
N ASP A 51 -10.62 -3.72 -0.98
CA ASP A 51 -11.34 -4.72 -0.17
C ASP A 51 -10.45 -5.39 0.89
N GLU A 52 -9.13 -5.29 0.78
CA GLU A 52 -8.20 -5.80 1.79
C GLU A 52 -8.21 -4.96 3.08
N PHE A 53 -8.75 -3.73 3.02
CA PHE A 53 -8.72 -2.81 4.16
C PHE A 53 -9.96 -1.94 4.35
N LEU A 54 -10.86 -1.83 3.37
CA LEU A 54 -12.10 -1.06 3.46
C LEU A 54 -13.32 -1.95 3.65
N LEU A 55 -14.28 -1.46 4.44
CA LEU A 55 -15.56 -2.13 4.67
C LEU A 55 -16.54 -1.81 3.53
N LYS A 56 -17.30 -2.83 3.12
CA LYS A 56 -18.45 -2.70 2.20
C LYS A 56 -19.78 -2.90 2.92
N ASP A 57 -20.82 -2.34 2.34
CA ASP A 57 -22.19 -2.61 2.72
C ASP A 57 -22.76 -3.83 1.97
N GLU A 58 -24.04 -4.12 2.18
CA GLU A 58 -24.77 -5.23 1.54
C GLU A 58 -24.92 -5.09 0.01
N ASN A 59 -24.77 -3.87 -0.51
CA ASN A 59 -24.82 -3.57 -1.94
C ASN A 59 -23.44 -3.63 -2.62
N GLY A 60 -22.38 -3.87 -1.84
CA GLY A 60 -21.00 -3.89 -2.32
C GLY A 60 -20.33 -2.51 -2.40
N GLU A 61 -20.98 -1.46 -1.92
CA GLU A 61 -20.44 -0.10 -1.89
C GLU A 61 -19.55 0.13 -0.66
N TYR A 62 -18.49 0.93 -0.81
CA TYR A 62 -17.61 1.24 0.32
C TYR A 62 -18.33 2.12 1.36
N ARG A 63 -18.38 1.63 2.58
CA ARG A 63 -19.01 2.33 3.70
C ARG A 63 -18.26 3.62 4.03
N GLN A 64 -19.04 4.63 4.42
CA GLN A 64 -18.50 5.93 4.81
C GLN A 64 -18.89 6.27 6.25
N ASN A 65 -17.98 6.97 6.91
CA ASN A 65 -18.26 7.64 8.18
C ASN A 65 -19.16 8.87 7.95
N PRO A 66 -19.77 9.45 8.99
CA PRO A 66 -20.59 10.66 8.86
C PRO A 66 -19.87 11.86 8.24
N ASN A 67 -18.55 11.89 8.33
CA ASN A 67 -17.71 12.94 7.72
C ASN A 67 -17.29 12.65 6.26
N GLY A 68 -17.84 11.60 5.64
CA GLY A 68 -17.55 11.20 4.27
C GLY A 68 -16.24 10.41 4.07
N SER A 69 -15.46 10.16 5.14
CA SER A 69 -14.27 9.32 5.03
C SER A 69 -14.65 7.85 4.92
N LEU A 70 -13.85 7.06 4.18
CA LEU A 70 -14.08 5.62 4.03
C LEU A 70 -13.86 4.87 5.34
N MET A 71 -14.71 3.88 5.60
CA MET A 71 -14.60 3.02 6.78
C MET A 71 -13.61 1.90 6.54
N TRP A 72 -12.65 1.76 7.44
CA TRP A 72 -11.64 0.72 7.41
C TRP A 72 -12.03 -0.48 8.28
N HIS A 73 -11.50 -1.65 7.96
CA HIS A 73 -11.47 -2.77 8.89
C HIS A 73 -10.73 -2.33 10.17
N PRO A 74 -11.32 -2.53 11.36
CA PRO A 74 -10.80 -1.93 12.61
C PRO A 74 -9.35 -2.32 12.92
N ASP A 75 -9.01 -3.60 12.74
CA ASP A 75 -7.65 -4.09 13.01
C ASP A 75 -6.62 -3.50 12.04
N THR A 76 -6.98 -3.37 10.75
CA THR A 76 -6.10 -2.76 9.73
C THR A 76 -5.94 -1.26 10.00
N LYS A 77 -7.03 -0.58 10.38
CA LYS A 77 -6.97 0.82 10.77
C LYS A 77 -6.01 1.05 11.93
N LYS A 78 -6.16 0.26 13.01
CA LYS A 78 -5.27 0.33 14.19
C LYS A 78 -3.81 0.09 13.81
N ALA A 79 -3.54 -0.90 12.96
CA ALA A 79 -2.19 -1.21 12.48
C ALA A 79 -1.56 -0.05 11.68
N ILE A 80 -2.31 0.52 10.73
CA ILE A 80 -1.86 1.67 9.93
C ILE A 80 -1.62 2.89 10.82
N GLU A 81 -2.56 3.25 11.67
CA GLU A 81 -2.42 4.39 12.60
C GLU A 81 -1.22 4.20 13.53
N GLY A 82 -0.98 2.97 13.99
CA GLY A 82 0.16 2.63 14.84
C GLY A 82 1.51 2.94 14.17
N VAL A 83 1.67 2.59 12.89
CA VAL A 83 2.94 2.84 12.18
C VAL A 83 3.04 4.26 11.62
N THR A 84 1.94 4.84 11.10
CA THR A 84 1.97 6.18 10.47
C THR A 84 2.02 7.32 11.49
N SER A 85 1.58 7.10 12.74
CA SER A 85 1.74 8.06 13.83
C SER A 85 3.20 8.29 14.25
N ARG A 86 4.10 7.36 13.84
CA ARG A 86 5.54 7.45 14.07
C ARG A 86 6.20 8.18 12.92
N GLY A 87 6.41 9.48 13.06
CA GLY A 87 6.93 10.33 11.98
C GLY A 87 8.31 9.93 11.41
N TRP A 88 9.02 9.01 12.06
CA TRP A 88 10.28 8.46 11.59
C TRP A 88 10.14 7.23 10.68
N ILE A 89 8.96 6.58 10.63
CA ILE A 89 8.66 5.47 9.72
C ILE A 89 8.07 6.03 8.42
N ASN A 90 8.76 5.85 7.30
CA ASN A 90 8.18 6.12 5.99
C ASN A 90 7.36 4.91 5.53
N VAL A 91 6.03 5.02 5.56
CA VAL A 91 5.11 3.94 5.15
C VAL A 91 4.73 4.13 3.68
N GLU A 92 5.01 3.12 2.88
CA GLU A 92 4.80 3.14 1.44
C GLU A 92 4.01 1.90 0.99
N ASN A 93 3.06 2.07 0.06
CA ASN A 93 2.37 0.95 -0.58
C ASN A 93 2.95 0.64 -1.95
N GLN A 94 3.14 -0.64 -2.23
CA GLN A 94 3.46 -1.15 -3.56
C GLN A 94 2.56 -2.34 -3.88
N ALA A 95 2.13 -2.47 -5.14
CA ALA A 95 1.23 -3.54 -5.54
C ALA A 95 1.55 -4.08 -6.94
N PRO A 96 1.54 -5.42 -7.15
CA PRO A 96 1.51 -5.98 -8.49
C PRO A 96 0.16 -5.70 -9.13
N MET A 97 0.16 -5.44 -10.44
CA MET A 97 -1.06 -5.43 -11.23
C MET A 97 -1.45 -6.86 -11.58
N ILE A 98 -2.62 -7.28 -11.13
CA ILE A 98 -3.09 -8.67 -11.22
C ILE A 98 -4.44 -8.68 -11.93
N LYS A 99 -4.48 -9.39 -13.08
CA LYS A 99 -5.69 -9.52 -13.89
C LYS A 99 -6.85 -10.12 -13.08
N GLY A 100 -8.00 -9.48 -13.14
CA GLY A 100 -9.21 -9.89 -12.43
C GLY A 100 -9.21 -9.59 -10.93
N ILE A 101 -8.19 -8.88 -10.41
CA ILE A 101 -8.11 -8.47 -9.00
C ILE A 101 -8.10 -6.96 -8.89
N ASN A 102 -7.10 -6.29 -9.45
CA ASN A 102 -6.93 -4.85 -9.34
C ASN A 102 -6.71 -4.15 -10.70
N ASP A 103 -7.15 -4.77 -11.77
CA ASP A 103 -7.16 -4.22 -13.12
C ASP A 103 -8.41 -3.34 -13.39
N ASP A 104 -8.80 -2.56 -12.40
CA ASP A 104 -9.91 -1.61 -12.43
C ASP A 104 -9.45 -0.21 -11.96
N ALA A 105 -9.72 0.81 -12.77
CA ALA A 105 -9.23 2.17 -12.50
C ALA A 105 -9.89 2.81 -11.28
N GLU A 106 -11.16 2.51 -11.00
CA GLU A 106 -11.86 3.05 -9.83
C GLU A 106 -11.35 2.43 -8.54
N ALA A 107 -11.15 1.10 -8.51
CA ALA A 107 -10.54 0.41 -7.38
C ALA A 107 -9.15 0.98 -7.06
N LEU A 108 -8.31 1.20 -8.09
CA LEU A 108 -6.99 1.83 -7.93
C LEU A 108 -7.09 3.27 -7.41
N ARG A 109 -8.08 4.05 -7.87
CA ARG A 109 -8.32 5.43 -7.42
C ARG A 109 -8.72 5.46 -5.95
N VAL A 110 -9.68 4.63 -5.57
CA VAL A 110 -10.16 4.51 -4.17
C VAL A 110 -8.99 4.11 -3.26
N MET A 111 -8.20 3.12 -3.67
CA MET A 111 -7.04 2.65 -2.91
C MET A 111 -6.00 3.77 -2.71
N GLN A 112 -5.60 4.45 -3.78
CA GLN A 112 -4.60 5.53 -3.70
C GLN A 112 -5.05 6.65 -2.77
N ARG A 113 -6.32 7.08 -2.88
CA ARG A 113 -6.90 8.12 -2.03
C ARG A 113 -6.98 7.70 -0.57
N ALA A 114 -7.48 6.49 -0.30
CA ALA A 114 -7.65 6.00 1.07
C ALA A 114 -6.31 5.82 1.77
N LEU A 115 -5.33 5.22 1.11
CA LEU A 115 -3.99 5.01 1.66
C LEU A 115 -3.28 6.34 1.94
N TYR A 116 -3.31 7.27 0.99
CA TYR A 116 -2.70 8.59 1.18
C TYR A 116 -3.28 9.32 2.40
N ARG A 117 -4.61 9.32 2.53
CA ARG A 117 -5.30 9.95 3.69
C ARG A 117 -5.01 9.28 5.02
N ALA A 118 -4.55 8.04 5.01
CA ALA A 118 -4.09 7.31 6.18
C ALA A 118 -2.58 7.49 6.46
N GLY A 119 -1.90 8.38 5.73
CA GLY A 119 -0.46 8.63 5.89
C GLY A 119 0.46 7.62 5.17
N VAL A 120 -0.09 6.84 4.25
CA VAL A 120 0.67 5.88 3.44
C VAL A 120 0.94 6.46 2.06
N ASN A 121 2.21 6.55 1.68
CA ASN A 121 2.60 7.01 0.35
C ASN A 121 2.36 5.93 -0.70
N ASN A 122 1.69 6.29 -1.79
CA ASN A 122 1.56 5.41 -2.95
C ASN A 122 2.89 5.38 -3.71
N HIS A 123 3.64 4.28 -3.59
CA HIS A 123 4.99 4.21 -4.15
C HIS A 123 4.96 3.81 -5.62
N TYR A 124 4.59 2.56 -5.93
CA TYR A 124 4.41 2.13 -7.31
C TYR A 124 3.51 0.91 -7.46
N PHE A 125 2.94 0.80 -8.66
CA PHE A 125 2.40 -0.43 -9.22
C PHE A 125 3.43 -1.07 -10.13
N PHE A 126 3.51 -2.40 -10.14
CA PHE A 126 4.44 -3.08 -11.01
C PHE A 126 3.76 -4.16 -11.87
N CYS A 127 4.20 -4.24 -13.12
CA CYS A 127 3.76 -5.30 -14.02
C CYS A 127 4.32 -6.64 -13.57
N GLY A 128 3.51 -7.69 -13.65
CA GLY A 128 3.95 -9.05 -13.40
C GLY A 128 5.08 -9.44 -14.36
N ARG A 129 6.02 -10.24 -13.87
CA ARG A 129 7.06 -10.83 -14.72
C ARG A 129 6.45 -11.87 -15.65
N ASP A 130 7.01 -12.02 -16.85
CA ASP A 130 6.59 -13.08 -17.78
C ASP A 130 7.11 -14.46 -17.33
N ILE A 131 6.49 -14.98 -16.26
CA ILE A 131 6.73 -16.32 -15.73
C ILE A 131 5.57 -17.20 -16.22
N VAL A 132 5.88 -18.29 -16.91
CA VAL A 132 4.89 -19.17 -17.55
C VAL A 132 3.75 -19.57 -16.60
N ALA A 133 4.06 -19.93 -15.35
CA ALA A 133 3.08 -20.33 -14.34
C ALA A 133 2.09 -19.22 -13.95
N TYR A 134 2.43 -17.96 -14.15
CA TYR A 134 1.64 -16.80 -13.68
C TYR A 134 1.10 -15.94 -14.83
N ARG A 135 1.31 -16.34 -16.10
CA ARG A 135 0.87 -15.56 -17.28
C ARG A 135 -0.61 -15.20 -17.28
N HIS A 136 -1.45 -16.07 -16.73
CA HIS A 136 -2.89 -15.82 -16.65
C HIS A 136 -3.27 -14.67 -15.72
N PHE A 137 -2.38 -14.28 -14.80
CA PHE A 137 -2.54 -13.11 -13.94
C PHE A 137 -1.93 -11.83 -14.51
N ASN A 138 -1.20 -11.92 -15.60
CA ASN A 138 -0.54 -10.75 -16.15
C ASN A 138 -1.54 -9.82 -16.84
N VAL A 139 -1.39 -8.53 -16.56
CA VAL A 139 -2.06 -7.44 -17.27
C VAL A 139 -1.06 -6.86 -18.29
N PRO A 140 -1.46 -6.70 -19.58
CA PRO A 140 -0.58 -6.09 -20.58
C PRO A 140 -0.12 -4.69 -20.14
N ILE A 141 1.14 -4.36 -20.41
CA ILE A 141 1.76 -3.11 -19.93
C ILE A 141 1.01 -1.86 -20.38
N GLU A 142 0.51 -1.84 -21.62
CA GLU A 142 -0.29 -0.74 -22.14
C GLU A 142 -1.60 -0.58 -21.35
N THR A 143 -2.24 -1.71 -21.01
CA THR A 143 -3.44 -1.72 -20.17
C THR A 143 -3.12 -1.17 -18.78
N VAL A 144 -2.02 -1.61 -18.16
CA VAL A 144 -1.59 -1.10 -16.84
C VAL A 144 -1.34 0.40 -16.89
N TRP A 145 -0.66 0.88 -17.92
CA TRP A 145 -0.40 2.30 -18.12
C TRP A 145 -1.69 3.11 -18.21
N ASN A 146 -2.64 2.64 -19.02
CA ASN A 146 -3.93 3.32 -19.20
C ASN A 146 -4.75 3.31 -17.91
N LEU A 147 -4.81 2.17 -17.20
CA LEU A 147 -5.50 2.04 -15.91
C LEU A 147 -4.90 2.97 -14.85
N LEU A 148 -3.58 3.04 -14.75
CA LEU A 148 -2.92 3.94 -13.80
C LEU A 148 -3.24 5.40 -14.10
N ASN A 149 -3.10 5.84 -15.34
CA ASN A 149 -3.44 7.20 -15.75
C ASN A 149 -4.91 7.53 -15.49
N GLU A 150 -5.83 6.60 -15.79
CA GLU A 150 -7.25 6.78 -15.52
C GLU A 150 -7.56 6.84 -14.02
N SER A 151 -6.92 5.99 -13.23
CA SER A 151 -7.09 5.97 -11.77
C SER A 151 -6.63 7.25 -11.09
N GLN A 152 -5.68 7.96 -11.69
CA GLN A 152 -5.14 9.21 -11.15
C GLN A 152 -5.97 10.45 -11.50
N LYS A 153 -6.90 10.33 -12.45
CA LYS A 153 -7.82 11.44 -12.76
C LYS A 153 -8.71 11.76 -11.55
N GLY A 154 -8.76 13.04 -11.19
CA GLY A 154 -9.53 13.50 -10.03
C GLY A 154 -8.90 13.23 -8.66
N LEU A 155 -7.68 12.72 -8.62
CA LEU A 155 -6.81 12.77 -7.44
C LEU A 155 -6.02 14.07 -7.42
N SER A 156 -5.67 14.55 -6.22
CA SER A 156 -4.69 15.64 -6.09
C SER A 156 -3.30 15.14 -6.49
N GLY A 157 -2.38 16.05 -6.82
CA GLY A 157 -1.02 15.68 -7.24
C GLY A 157 -0.25 14.85 -6.20
N VAL A 158 -0.59 15.00 -4.92
CA VAL A 158 0.02 14.22 -3.83
C VAL A 158 -0.65 12.86 -3.62
N GLU A 159 -1.94 12.73 -3.90
CA GLU A 159 -2.64 11.43 -3.91
C GLU A 159 -2.20 10.59 -5.12
N ALA A 160 -2.01 11.23 -6.28
CA ALA A 160 -1.61 10.63 -7.56
C ALA A 160 -0.10 10.43 -7.67
N HIS A 161 0.55 9.92 -6.62
CA HIS A 161 2.02 9.80 -6.56
C HIS A 161 2.54 8.46 -7.07
N ALA A 162 1.68 7.44 -7.16
CA ALA A 162 2.07 6.10 -7.60
C ALA A 162 2.66 6.13 -9.03
N ARG A 163 3.74 5.37 -9.21
CA ARG A 163 4.43 5.21 -10.50
C ARG A 163 4.26 3.79 -11.02
N LEU A 164 4.36 3.63 -12.34
CA LEU A 164 4.49 2.31 -12.94
C LEU A 164 5.94 1.86 -12.89
N SER A 165 6.18 0.67 -12.36
CA SER A 165 7.48 0.02 -12.37
C SER A 165 7.44 -1.25 -13.23
N ILE A 166 8.45 -1.40 -14.10
CA ILE A 166 8.61 -2.54 -14.98
C ILE A 166 9.96 -3.18 -14.69
N THR A 167 9.94 -4.47 -14.33
CA THR A 167 11.17 -5.20 -14.07
C THR A 167 11.55 -6.01 -15.32
N HIS A 168 12.62 -5.64 -16.01
CA HIS A 168 13.22 -6.44 -17.07
C HIS A 168 14.37 -7.28 -16.53
N TYR A 169 14.46 -8.54 -17.03
CA TYR A 169 15.73 -9.26 -16.97
C TYR A 169 16.62 -8.69 -18.10
N LYS A 170 17.85 -8.34 -17.73
CA LYS A 170 18.91 -8.19 -18.72
C LYS A 170 19.46 -9.55 -19.06
#